data_e4f003df922ccbf69c92dc40c2701680
#
_entry.id   e4f003df922ccbf69c92dc40c2701680
#
_cell.length_a   1.000
_cell.length_b   1.000
_cell.length_c   1.000
_cell.angle_alpha   90.00
_cell.angle_beta   90.00
_cell.angle_gamma   90.00
#
_symmetry.space_group_name_H-M   'P 1'
#
loop_
_entity.id
_entity.type
_entity.pdbx_description
1 polymer ?
#
loop_
_entity_poly.entity_id
_entity_poly.type
_entity_poly.pdbx_seq_one_letter_code
_entity_poly.pdbx_strand_id
1 'polypeptide(L)'
;MLLKQKTIVFKLCLVFILLSTIISLILGALTIEQKPKPKYSFTGLANKCILFIGDGMGEAHVKTTEAYFEKTMSFDNFPLKGYVTTNSLNLVGPTDSAAAASALATGLKYQNGVVSLDKGPVKTICDYFHEKGLGVGIITTDNLAGATPAGFSAHAKDRGDTDDIIRTQLASGVDLFIGSGASTYTPYLDAIEENGYQFITSFTNLTITNQKILVAFEQISYHNNSDTNPTLSSVTEFAYQYFETNYPDGYFMMIEGAHIDKRSHDNNITSMVNYLNAFDEAINLLYNYLKKDNYFIMVTADHETGHLDYQGETKSEINNQMYKSTSHTSRDVPYYISTSLKDLKDITPIIDNTEVFQIYYTIIKNV
;
A
#
# COMPACT_ATOMS: atom_id res chain seq x y z
N MET A 1 57.36 36.56 -18.95
CA MET A 1 56.26 35.98 -19.73
C MET A 1 55.58 34.82 -18.99
N LEU A 2 56.30 33.86 -18.46
CA LEU A 2 55.79 32.70 -17.75
C LEU A 2 54.94 33.01 -16.47
N LEU A 3 55.33 34.03 -15.66
CA LEU A 3 54.58 34.40 -14.46
C LEU A 3 53.18 34.97 -14.78
N LYS A 4 52.99 35.73 -15.82
CA LYS A 4 51.71 36.29 -16.27
C LYS A 4 50.81 35.20 -16.79
N GLN A 5 51.34 34.18 -17.47
CA GLN A 5 50.54 33.03 -17.92
C GLN A 5 50.04 32.18 -16.75
N LYS A 6 50.86 31.90 -15.73
CA LYS A 6 50.43 31.17 -14.52
C LYS A 6 49.31 31.88 -13.77
N THR A 7 49.37 33.22 -13.67
CA THR A 7 48.32 34.02 -12.99
C THR A 7 47.00 34.03 -13.77
N ILE A 8 47.06 34.02 -15.11
CA ILE A 8 45.84 33.94 -15.95
C ILE A 8 45.18 32.54 -15.82
N VAL A 9 46.00 31.47 -15.88
CA VAL A 9 45.49 30.11 -15.70
C VAL A 9 44.87 29.94 -14.32
N PHE A 10 45.50 30.43 -13.26
CA PHE A 10 44.95 30.36 -11.90
C PHE A 10 43.60 31.11 -11.75
N LYS A 11 43.49 32.31 -12.36
CA LYS A 11 42.22 33.05 -12.36
C LYS A 11 41.12 32.35 -13.15
N LEU A 12 41.45 31.71 -14.27
CA LEU A 12 40.49 30.92 -15.05
C LEU A 12 40.01 29.68 -14.28
N CYS A 13 40.92 28.98 -13.59
CA CYS A 13 40.54 27.86 -12.72
C CYS A 13 39.62 28.31 -11.57
N LEU A 14 39.90 29.43 -10.93
CA LEU A 14 39.04 29.97 -9.86
C LEU A 14 37.64 30.35 -10.36
N VAL A 15 37.53 30.96 -11.54
CA VAL A 15 36.25 31.28 -12.17
C VAL A 15 35.50 30.00 -12.53
N PHE A 16 36.18 28.96 -13.01
CA PHE A 16 35.56 27.69 -13.36
C PHE A 16 35.02 26.96 -12.11
N ILE A 17 35.77 26.98 -11.00
CA ILE A 17 35.33 26.41 -9.71
C ILE A 17 34.13 27.20 -9.18
N LEU A 18 34.15 28.52 -9.21
CA LEU A 18 33.00 29.34 -8.79
C LEU A 18 31.75 29.08 -9.65
N LEU A 19 31.91 28.98 -10.96
CA LEU A 19 30.81 28.66 -11.87
C LEU A 19 30.24 27.25 -11.60
N SER A 20 31.09 26.25 -11.37
CA SER A 20 30.67 24.89 -11.08
C SER A 20 29.93 24.80 -9.72
N THR A 21 30.37 25.53 -8.71
CA THR A 21 29.67 25.59 -7.40
C THR A 21 28.34 26.33 -7.50
N ILE A 22 28.25 27.42 -8.28
CA ILE A 22 27.00 28.13 -8.53
C ILE A 22 26.03 27.25 -9.31
N ILE A 23 26.47 26.52 -10.33
CA ILE A 23 25.66 25.58 -11.11
C ILE A 23 25.19 24.44 -10.21
N SER A 24 26.01 23.88 -9.32
CA SER A 24 25.64 22.85 -8.36
C SER A 24 24.63 23.37 -7.34
N LEU A 25 24.76 24.60 -6.86
CA LEU A 25 23.81 25.26 -5.98
C LEU A 25 22.45 25.53 -6.68
N ILE A 26 22.49 25.97 -7.95
CA ILE A 26 21.26 26.18 -8.75
C ILE A 26 20.59 24.86 -9.07
N LEU A 27 21.32 23.81 -9.45
CA LEU A 27 20.80 22.46 -9.66
C LEU A 27 20.25 21.89 -8.36
N GLY A 28 20.92 22.04 -7.23
CA GLY A 28 20.41 21.67 -5.91
C GLY A 28 19.15 22.45 -5.51
N ALA A 29 19.05 23.73 -5.88
CA ALA A 29 17.85 24.54 -5.65
C ALA A 29 16.68 24.18 -6.58
N LEU A 30 16.98 23.69 -7.80
CA LEU A 30 15.97 23.19 -8.75
C LEU A 30 15.45 21.78 -8.40
N THR A 31 16.19 21.06 -7.56
CA THR A 31 15.76 19.76 -6.99
C THR A 31 15.14 19.90 -5.60
N ILE A 32 14.71 21.10 -5.20
CA ILE A 32 13.84 21.23 -4.01
C ILE A 32 12.55 20.49 -4.35
N GLU A 33 12.44 19.29 -3.83
CA GLU A 33 11.26 18.47 -3.89
C GLU A 33 10.07 19.29 -3.40
N GLN A 34 9.18 19.68 -4.31
CA GLN A 34 8.00 20.43 -3.93
C GLN A 34 7.12 19.48 -3.10
N LYS A 35 7.12 19.67 -1.78
CA LYS A 35 6.24 18.92 -0.90
C LYS A 35 4.80 19.05 -1.41
N PRO A 36 4.06 17.95 -1.53
CA PRO A 36 2.66 18.02 -1.93
C PRO A 36 1.90 19.02 -1.03
N LYS A 37 0.98 19.77 -1.62
CA LYS A 37 0.09 20.63 -0.81
C LYS A 37 -1.09 19.79 -0.35
N PRO A 38 -1.48 19.86 0.94
CA PRO A 38 -2.70 19.20 1.40
C PRO A 38 -3.90 19.64 0.55
N LYS A 39 -4.67 18.67 0.06
CA LYS A 39 -5.89 18.93 -0.72
C LYS A 39 -7.11 19.09 0.18
N TYR A 40 -7.11 18.40 1.31
CA TYR A 40 -8.22 18.31 2.24
C TYR A 40 -7.98 19.12 3.51
N SER A 41 -9.05 19.38 4.24
CA SER A 41 -8.99 20.03 5.56
C SER A 41 -9.87 19.24 6.53
N PHE A 42 -9.24 18.68 7.55
CA PHE A 42 -9.91 17.90 8.59
C PHE A 42 -9.69 18.54 9.96
N THR A 43 -10.62 18.32 10.89
CA THR A 43 -10.45 18.69 12.29
C THR A 43 -10.36 17.43 13.17
N GLY A 44 -9.62 17.55 14.29
CA GLY A 44 -9.31 16.40 15.15
C GLY A 44 -7.96 15.78 14.82
N LEU A 45 -7.66 14.68 15.47
CA LEU A 45 -6.43 13.92 15.33
C LEU A 45 -6.73 12.50 14.84
N ALA A 46 -5.92 12.00 13.94
CA ALA A 46 -5.84 10.58 13.58
C ALA A 46 -4.37 10.22 13.36
N ASN A 47 -3.78 9.55 14.32
CA ASN A 47 -2.39 9.13 14.30
C ASN A 47 -2.21 7.61 14.06
N LYS A 48 -3.31 6.84 14.13
CA LYS A 48 -3.36 5.42 13.77
C LYS A 48 -4.08 5.30 12.44
N CYS A 49 -3.31 5.17 11.35
CA CYS A 49 -3.80 5.25 9.99
C CYS A 49 -3.69 3.90 9.30
N ILE A 50 -4.80 3.36 8.81
CA ILE A 50 -4.87 2.06 8.17
C ILE A 50 -5.48 2.18 6.78
N LEU A 51 -4.80 1.65 5.78
CA LEU A 51 -5.32 1.48 4.43
C LEU A 51 -5.48 -0.02 4.14
N PHE A 52 -6.71 -0.46 3.99
CA PHE A 52 -7.04 -1.80 3.50
C PHE A 52 -7.24 -1.78 1.99
N ILE A 53 -6.57 -2.67 1.28
CA ILE A 53 -6.68 -2.83 -0.17
C ILE A 53 -7.16 -4.25 -0.47
N GLY A 54 -8.38 -4.39 -0.95
CA GLY A 54 -8.87 -5.63 -1.53
C GLY A 54 -8.48 -5.67 -3.02
N ASP A 55 -7.37 -6.32 -3.36
CA ASP A 55 -6.91 -6.40 -4.74
C ASP A 55 -8.01 -6.99 -5.64
N GLY A 56 -8.35 -6.28 -6.71
CA GLY A 56 -9.40 -6.68 -7.64
C GLY A 56 -10.85 -6.53 -7.15
N MET A 57 -11.05 -5.96 -5.95
CA MET A 57 -12.35 -5.89 -5.28
C MET A 57 -13.26 -4.80 -5.82
N GLY A 58 -14.12 -5.13 -6.78
CA GLY A 58 -15.23 -4.26 -7.19
C GLY A 58 -16.47 -4.40 -6.28
N GLU A 59 -17.46 -3.54 -6.48
CA GLU A 59 -18.73 -3.56 -5.72
C GLU A 59 -19.46 -4.90 -5.82
N ALA A 60 -19.46 -5.53 -7.01
CA ALA A 60 -20.08 -6.82 -7.22
C ALA A 60 -19.45 -7.93 -6.37
N HIS A 61 -18.13 -7.87 -6.12
CA HIS A 61 -17.43 -8.81 -5.23
C HIS A 61 -17.95 -8.70 -3.80
N VAL A 62 -18.09 -7.48 -3.30
CA VAL A 62 -18.66 -7.21 -1.95
C VAL A 62 -20.07 -7.77 -1.85
N LYS A 63 -20.96 -7.39 -2.77
CA LYS A 63 -22.36 -7.79 -2.78
C LYS A 63 -22.54 -9.31 -2.92
N THR A 64 -21.74 -9.95 -3.77
CA THR A 64 -21.74 -11.42 -3.91
C THR A 64 -21.32 -12.10 -2.60
N THR A 65 -20.31 -11.55 -1.92
CA THR A 65 -19.84 -12.10 -0.63
C THR A 65 -20.90 -11.95 0.46
N GLU A 66 -21.57 -10.79 0.53
CA GLU A 66 -22.68 -10.56 1.45
C GLU A 66 -23.83 -11.56 1.23
N ALA A 67 -24.21 -11.76 -0.02
CA ALA A 67 -25.26 -12.72 -0.37
C ALA A 67 -24.84 -14.18 -0.09
N TYR A 68 -23.57 -14.53 -0.36
CA TYR A 68 -23.05 -15.89 -0.10
C TYR A 68 -23.03 -16.24 1.39
N PHE A 69 -22.63 -15.29 2.25
CA PHE A 69 -22.58 -15.50 3.70
C PHE A 69 -23.86 -15.04 4.42
N GLU A 70 -24.84 -14.49 3.69
CA GLU A 70 -26.10 -13.96 4.25
C GLU A 70 -25.84 -12.94 5.38
N LYS A 71 -24.83 -12.08 5.20
CA LYS A 71 -24.43 -11.05 6.17
C LYS A 71 -23.92 -9.79 5.46
N THR A 72 -24.02 -8.67 6.12
CA THR A 72 -23.37 -7.42 5.67
C THR A 72 -21.89 -7.43 6.05
N MET A 73 -21.00 -6.97 5.15
CA MET A 73 -19.59 -6.78 5.49
C MET A 73 -19.44 -5.69 6.55
N SER A 74 -18.48 -5.87 7.46
CA SER A 74 -18.28 -4.95 8.60
C SER A 74 -18.00 -3.53 8.14
N PHE A 75 -17.19 -3.37 7.08
CA PHE A 75 -16.84 -2.09 6.50
C PHE A 75 -18.01 -1.43 5.73
N ASP A 76 -19.04 -2.18 5.34
CA ASP A 76 -20.24 -1.59 4.72
C ASP A 76 -21.06 -0.76 5.72
N ASN A 77 -20.75 -0.84 7.01
CA ASN A 77 -21.33 0.04 8.04
C ASN A 77 -20.51 1.32 8.28
N PHE A 78 -19.40 1.55 7.58
CA PHE A 78 -18.61 2.75 7.73
C PHE A 78 -19.38 3.98 7.23
N PRO A 79 -19.25 5.12 7.94
CA PRO A 79 -20.14 6.27 7.72
C PRO A 79 -19.92 7.00 6.40
N LEU A 80 -18.72 6.94 5.80
CA LEU A 80 -18.41 7.60 4.55
C LEU A 80 -18.08 6.55 3.48
N LYS A 81 -18.76 6.66 2.34
CA LYS A 81 -18.64 5.73 1.21
C LYS A 81 -18.65 6.47 -0.11
N GLY A 82 -18.05 5.85 -1.11
CA GLY A 82 -18.05 6.34 -2.48
C GLY A 82 -17.26 5.41 -3.40
N TYR A 83 -16.71 5.98 -4.46
CA TYR A 83 -15.98 5.24 -5.48
C TYR A 83 -14.63 5.88 -5.76
N VAL A 84 -13.67 5.05 -6.17
CA VAL A 84 -12.33 5.44 -6.61
C VAL A 84 -12.19 5.12 -8.09
N THR A 85 -11.83 6.12 -8.90
CA THR A 85 -11.44 5.88 -10.30
C THR A 85 -10.01 5.37 -10.35
N THR A 86 -9.74 4.34 -11.15
CA THR A 86 -8.49 3.56 -11.06
C THR A 86 -7.60 3.65 -12.29
N ASN A 87 -7.93 4.51 -13.28
CA ASN A 87 -7.17 4.59 -14.53
C ASN A 87 -5.67 4.89 -14.29
N SER A 88 -4.81 4.21 -15.06
CA SER A 88 -3.37 4.46 -15.11
C SER A 88 -3.00 5.50 -16.19
N LEU A 89 -1.71 5.70 -16.44
CA LEU A 89 -1.23 6.49 -17.58
C LEU A 89 -1.35 5.76 -18.92
N ASN A 90 -1.75 4.50 -18.93
CA ASN A 90 -2.00 3.79 -20.17
C ASN A 90 -3.20 4.40 -20.89
N LEU A 91 -3.05 4.68 -22.19
CA LEU A 91 -4.11 5.31 -23.00
C LEU A 91 -5.29 4.36 -23.24
N VAL A 92 -5.10 3.08 -23.14
CA VAL A 92 -6.11 2.04 -23.42
C VAL A 92 -6.00 0.92 -22.39
N GLY A 93 -7.14 0.41 -21.95
CA GLY A 93 -7.26 -0.71 -21.03
C GLY A 93 -7.28 -0.31 -19.55
N PRO A 94 -7.52 -1.27 -18.67
CA PRO A 94 -7.51 -1.07 -17.21
C PRO A 94 -6.08 -0.89 -16.68
N THR A 95 -6.00 -0.39 -15.46
CA THR A 95 -4.75 -0.38 -14.70
C THR A 95 -4.30 -1.80 -14.34
N ASP A 96 -3.02 -1.97 -14.03
CA ASP A 96 -2.55 -3.12 -13.26
C ASP A 96 -2.30 -2.73 -11.79
N SER A 97 -2.07 -3.72 -10.93
CA SER A 97 -1.87 -3.51 -9.49
C SER A 97 -0.63 -2.66 -9.20
N ALA A 98 0.44 -2.74 -10.03
CA ALA A 98 1.66 -1.95 -9.80
C ALA A 98 1.40 -0.44 -9.98
N ALA A 99 0.80 -0.05 -11.11
CA ALA A 99 0.45 1.34 -11.38
C ALA A 99 -0.60 1.88 -10.39
N ALA A 100 -1.59 1.04 -10.05
CA ALA A 100 -2.66 1.42 -9.12
C ALA A 100 -2.12 1.60 -7.69
N ALA A 101 -1.39 0.62 -7.14
CA ALA A 101 -0.79 0.73 -5.81
C ALA A 101 0.19 1.90 -5.72
N SER A 102 1.02 2.10 -6.77
CA SER A 102 1.90 3.26 -6.84
C SER A 102 1.12 4.58 -6.80
N ALA A 103 -0.04 4.66 -7.47
CA ALA A 103 -0.87 5.85 -7.42
C ALA A 103 -1.50 6.08 -6.04
N LEU A 104 -1.98 5.02 -5.39
CA LEU A 104 -2.47 5.05 -4.00
C LEU A 104 -1.38 5.50 -3.02
N ALA A 105 -0.13 5.08 -3.26
CA ALA A 105 1.00 5.32 -2.35
C ALA A 105 1.67 6.69 -2.55
N THR A 106 1.65 7.27 -3.75
CA THR A 106 2.45 8.47 -4.10
C THR A 106 1.64 9.68 -4.52
N GLY A 107 0.36 9.47 -4.90
CA GLY A 107 -0.48 10.53 -5.46
C GLY A 107 -0.14 10.89 -6.91
N LEU A 108 0.59 10.05 -7.65
CA LEU A 108 0.91 10.21 -9.05
C LEU A 108 0.37 9.03 -9.86
N LYS A 109 0.11 9.27 -11.15
CA LYS A 109 -0.25 8.18 -12.07
C LYS A 109 1.00 7.56 -12.71
N TYR A 110 0.93 6.26 -13.00
CA TYR A 110 2.01 5.48 -13.60
C TYR A 110 1.54 4.70 -14.83
N GLN A 111 2.48 4.30 -15.67
CA GLN A 111 2.25 3.27 -16.69
C GLN A 111 2.13 1.91 -15.99
N ASN A 112 1.32 1.01 -16.55
CA ASN A 112 1.21 -0.36 -16.02
C ASN A 112 2.60 -1.01 -15.92
N GLY A 113 2.80 -1.77 -14.86
CA GLY A 113 4.07 -2.42 -14.54
C GLY A 113 5.04 -1.58 -13.71
N VAL A 114 4.92 -0.26 -13.71
CA VAL A 114 5.86 0.63 -12.99
C VAL A 114 5.53 0.69 -11.49
N VAL A 115 6.57 0.60 -10.66
CA VAL A 115 6.47 0.60 -9.20
C VAL A 115 7.09 1.89 -8.65
N SER A 116 6.28 2.84 -8.25
CA SER A 116 6.62 4.11 -7.56
C SER A 116 7.92 4.79 -8.06
N LEU A 117 8.11 4.74 -9.39
CA LEU A 117 9.29 5.27 -10.09
C LEU A 117 8.83 6.18 -11.26
N ASP A 118 9.17 7.45 -11.20
CA ASP A 118 9.13 8.40 -12.32
C ASP A 118 10.58 8.80 -12.62
N LYS A 119 11.05 9.72 -13.11
CA LYS A 119 12.46 10.11 -13.39
C LYS A 119 13.48 9.69 -12.31
N GLY A 120 13.03 9.19 -11.19
CA GLY A 120 13.73 8.66 -10.02
C GLY A 120 12.72 8.07 -9.01
N PRO A 121 13.18 7.56 -7.86
CA PRO A 121 12.32 7.14 -6.76
C PRO A 121 11.35 8.23 -6.35
N VAL A 122 10.07 7.89 -6.18
CA VAL A 122 9.02 8.81 -5.73
C VAL A 122 8.64 8.47 -4.30
N LYS A 123 8.69 9.45 -3.41
CA LYS A 123 8.27 9.25 -2.02
C LYS A 123 6.85 8.75 -1.92
N THR A 124 6.70 7.68 -1.17
CA THR A 124 5.41 7.07 -0.83
C THR A 124 4.84 7.68 0.45
N ILE A 125 3.59 7.41 0.75
CA ILE A 125 2.99 7.79 2.04
C ILE A 125 3.75 7.16 3.22
N CYS A 126 4.33 5.96 3.04
CA CYS A 126 5.17 5.30 4.04
C CYS A 126 6.38 6.16 4.42
N ASP A 127 7.06 6.75 3.44
CA ASP A 127 8.20 7.65 3.69
C ASP A 127 7.80 8.87 4.53
N TYR A 128 6.62 9.44 4.29
CA TYR A 128 6.14 10.60 5.06
C TYR A 128 5.80 10.25 6.51
N PHE A 129 5.26 9.05 6.78
CA PHE A 129 5.04 8.57 8.15
C PHE A 129 6.37 8.29 8.84
N HIS A 130 7.30 7.61 8.17
CA HIS A 130 8.63 7.33 8.69
C HIS A 130 9.42 8.63 9.01
N GLU A 131 9.38 9.64 8.12
CA GLU A 131 10.02 10.96 8.36
C GLU A 131 9.49 11.70 9.59
N LYS A 132 8.28 11.36 10.04
CA LYS A 132 7.68 11.89 11.27
C LYS A 132 8.05 11.07 12.52
N GLY A 133 8.82 9.99 12.37
CA GLY A 133 9.15 9.06 13.45
C GLY A 133 7.98 8.16 13.85
N LEU A 134 6.98 8.02 12.99
CA LEU A 134 5.83 7.13 13.19
C LEU A 134 6.11 5.76 12.57
N GLY A 135 5.45 4.73 13.12
CA GLY A 135 5.63 3.36 12.63
C GLY A 135 5.04 3.13 11.24
N VAL A 136 5.65 2.24 10.47
CA VAL A 136 5.17 1.88 9.13
C VAL A 136 5.13 0.37 8.96
N GLY A 137 3.96 -0.17 8.58
CA GLY A 137 3.73 -1.59 8.32
C GLY A 137 3.17 -1.88 6.94
N ILE A 138 3.66 -2.95 6.32
CA ILE A 138 3.15 -3.49 5.06
C ILE A 138 2.77 -4.95 5.29
N ILE A 139 1.49 -5.24 5.17
CA ILE A 139 0.92 -6.57 5.38
C ILE A 139 0.19 -7.00 4.11
N THR A 140 0.42 -8.19 3.62
CA THR A 140 -0.25 -8.73 2.43
C THR A 140 -0.48 -10.23 2.54
N THR A 141 -1.52 -10.71 1.89
CA THR A 141 -1.72 -12.16 1.70
C THR A 141 -0.89 -12.72 0.54
N ASP A 142 -0.24 -11.87 -0.25
CA ASP A 142 0.64 -12.25 -1.36
C ASP A 142 2.12 -12.36 -0.96
N ASN A 143 2.97 -12.61 -1.95
CA ASN A 143 4.41 -12.43 -1.85
C ASN A 143 4.71 -10.95 -1.53
N LEU A 144 5.57 -10.70 -0.55
CA LEU A 144 5.98 -9.35 -0.18
C LEU A 144 6.63 -8.56 -1.32
N ALA A 145 7.24 -9.24 -2.30
CA ALA A 145 7.73 -8.61 -3.53
C ALA A 145 6.63 -8.43 -4.58
N GLY A 146 5.36 -8.72 -4.26
CA GLY A 146 4.21 -8.48 -5.13
C GLY A 146 4.00 -6.99 -5.43
N ALA A 147 3.19 -6.72 -6.46
CA ALA A 147 3.02 -5.36 -6.98
C ALA A 147 2.48 -4.36 -5.95
N THR A 148 1.45 -4.76 -5.18
CA THR A 148 0.81 -3.85 -4.22
C THR A 148 1.73 -3.51 -3.05
N PRO A 149 2.33 -4.46 -2.31
CA PRO A 149 3.30 -4.11 -1.28
C PRO A 149 4.51 -3.34 -1.83
N ALA A 150 4.99 -3.68 -3.04
CA ALA A 150 6.07 -2.97 -3.69
C ALA A 150 5.72 -1.50 -3.99
N GLY A 151 4.49 -1.22 -4.44
CA GLY A 151 4.02 0.15 -4.72
C GLY A 151 4.14 1.10 -3.53
N PHE A 152 4.06 0.58 -2.30
CA PHE A 152 4.18 1.35 -1.06
C PHE A 152 5.60 1.38 -0.47
N SER A 153 6.49 0.48 -0.90
CA SER A 153 7.77 0.26 -0.21
C SER A 153 8.98 0.09 -1.13
N ALA A 154 8.80 0.12 -2.45
CA ALA A 154 9.86 -0.14 -3.40
C ALA A 154 9.82 0.81 -4.60
N HIS A 155 10.88 0.75 -5.42
CA HIS A 155 10.99 1.51 -6.66
C HIS A 155 11.59 0.62 -7.74
N ALA A 156 10.81 0.34 -8.80
CA ALA A 156 11.26 -0.47 -9.92
C ALA A 156 10.62 -0.01 -11.24
N LYS A 157 11.33 -0.23 -12.34
CA LYS A 157 10.80 0.07 -13.68
C LYS A 157 9.73 -0.92 -14.10
N ASP A 158 9.79 -2.12 -13.58
CA ASP A 158 8.88 -3.21 -13.87
C ASP A 158 8.60 -4.04 -12.62
N ARG A 159 7.34 -4.39 -12.39
CA ARG A 159 6.90 -5.23 -11.25
C ARG A 159 7.49 -6.64 -11.25
N GLY A 160 8.03 -7.08 -12.37
CA GLY A 160 8.75 -8.34 -12.51
C GLY A 160 10.23 -8.26 -12.08
N ASP A 161 10.76 -7.07 -11.81
CA ASP A 161 12.15 -6.89 -11.38
C ASP A 161 12.26 -7.10 -9.85
N THR A 162 12.19 -8.38 -9.46
CA THR A 162 12.18 -8.80 -8.05
C THR A 162 13.42 -8.34 -7.30
N ASP A 163 14.59 -8.31 -7.95
CA ASP A 163 15.85 -7.89 -7.32
C ASP A 163 15.82 -6.41 -6.94
N ASP A 164 15.38 -5.53 -7.85
CA ASP A 164 15.24 -4.10 -7.56
C ASP A 164 14.17 -3.84 -6.51
N ILE A 165 13.05 -4.58 -6.57
CA ILE A 165 11.97 -4.49 -5.57
C ILE A 165 12.52 -4.84 -4.18
N ILE A 166 13.11 -6.01 -3.99
CA ILE A 166 13.60 -6.46 -2.67
C ILE A 166 14.67 -5.48 -2.14
N ARG A 167 15.63 -5.09 -2.99
CA ARG A 167 16.69 -4.17 -2.57
C ARG A 167 16.15 -2.82 -2.10
N THR A 168 15.19 -2.27 -2.82
CA THR A 168 14.62 -0.96 -2.46
C THR A 168 13.65 -1.07 -1.29
N GLN A 169 12.92 -2.18 -1.13
CA GLN A 169 12.11 -2.47 0.05
C GLN A 169 12.93 -2.51 1.34
N LEU A 170 14.05 -3.24 1.34
CA LEU A 170 14.91 -3.34 2.51
C LEU A 170 15.48 -1.98 2.93
N ALA A 171 15.64 -1.05 1.99
CA ALA A 171 16.10 0.31 2.23
C ALA A 171 14.97 1.31 2.55
N SER A 172 13.68 0.92 2.48
CA SER A 172 12.54 1.84 2.54
C SER A 172 12.25 2.45 3.92
N GLY A 173 12.83 1.91 4.99
CA GLY A 173 12.50 2.37 6.35
C GLY A 173 11.21 1.79 6.94
N VAL A 174 10.50 0.92 6.25
CA VAL A 174 9.35 0.18 6.79
C VAL A 174 9.80 -0.64 8.01
N ASP A 175 9.00 -0.66 9.08
CA ASP A 175 9.37 -1.32 10.35
C ASP A 175 8.91 -2.78 10.41
N LEU A 176 7.77 -3.05 9.76
CA LEU A 176 7.16 -4.38 9.78
C LEU A 176 6.67 -4.77 8.39
N PHE A 177 7.28 -5.81 7.83
CA PHE A 177 6.77 -6.50 6.65
C PHE A 177 6.17 -7.85 7.05
N ILE A 178 4.94 -8.13 6.63
CA ILE A 178 4.31 -9.45 6.77
C ILE A 178 3.66 -9.87 5.46
N GLY A 179 4.04 -11.04 4.94
CA GLY A 179 3.44 -11.58 3.73
C GLY A 179 3.82 -13.02 3.48
N SER A 180 3.65 -13.49 2.26
CA SER A 180 4.18 -14.77 1.80
C SER A 180 5.48 -14.59 1.02
N GLY A 181 6.08 -15.69 0.57
CA GLY A 181 7.27 -15.66 -0.27
C GLY A 181 8.59 -15.92 0.45
N ALA A 182 8.61 -16.77 1.48
CA ALA A 182 9.83 -17.13 2.20
C ALA A 182 10.99 -17.53 1.27
N SER A 183 10.70 -18.32 0.24
CA SER A 183 11.70 -18.74 -0.76
C SER A 183 12.23 -17.58 -1.62
N THR A 184 11.42 -16.54 -1.83
CA THR A 184 11.81 -15.33 -2.58
C THR A 184 12.83 -14.51 -1.80
N TYR A 185 12.70 -14.43 -0.46
CA TYR A 185 13.56 -13.63 0.40
C TYR A 185 14.79 -14.39 0.94
N THR A 186 14.76 -15.73 0.96
CA THR A 186 15.90 -16.55 1.44
C THR A 186 17.24 -16.22 0.76
N PRO A 187 17.32 -15.89 -0.55
CA PRO A 187 18.59 -15.49 -1.17
C PRO A 187 19.15 -14.15 -0.66
N TYR A 188 18.38 -13.36 0.08
CA TYR A 188 18.74 -12.00 0.53
C TYR A 188 18.98 -11.90 2.04
N LEU A 189 19.23 -13.02 2.75
CA LEU A 189 19.38 -13.03 4.21
C LEU A 189 20.43 -12.04 4.72
N ASP A 190 21.59 -11.96 4.06
CA ASP A 190 22.66 -11.02 4.44
C ASP A 190 22.17 -9.57 4.31
N ALA A 191 21.50 -9.23 3.21
CA ALA A 191 20.96 -7.89 2.99
C ALA A 191 19.81 -7.55 3.96
N ILE A 192 19.00 -8.53 4.36
CA ILE A 192 17.93 -8.36 5.35
C ILE A 192 18.55 -7.99 6.70
N GLU A 193 19.58 -8.72 7.14
CA GLU A 193 20.30 -8.45 8.39
C GLU A 193 21.03 -7.09 8.34
N GLU A 194 21.74 -6.80 7.25
CA GLU A 194 22.43 -5.50 7.04
C GLU A 194 21.50 -4.29 7.11
N ASN A 195 20.22 -4.43 6.71
CA ASN A 195 19.21 -3.40 6.83
C ASN A 195 18.44 -3.40 8.16
N GLY A 196 18.88 -4.22 9.12
CA GLY A 196 18.39 -4.25 10.49
C GLY A 196 17.09 -5.03 10.70
N TYR A 197 16.71 -5.89 9.75
CA TYR A 197 15.53 -6.73 9.90
C TYR A 197 15.85 -8.08 10.53
N GLN A 198 14.99 -8.53 11.43
CA GLN A 198 14.90 -9.93 11.82
C GLN A 198 14.03 -10.67 10.79
N PHE A 199 14.54 -11.74 10.17
CA PHE A 199 13.80 -12.56 9.22
C PHE A 199 13.08 -13.71 9.94
N ILE A 200 11.77 -13.84 9.74
CA ILE A 200 10.93 -14.84 10.39
C ILE A 200 10.04 -15.52 9.34
N THR A 201 9.92 -16.85 9.43
CA THR A 201 9.11 -17.67 8.49
C THR A 201 8.05 -18.52 9.19
N SER A 202 7.91 -18.39 10.52
CA SER A 202 7.04 -19.21 11.36
C SER A 202 6.25 -18.32 12.32
N PHE A 203 4.95 -18.55 12.44
CA PHE A 203 4.08 -17.73 13.29
C PHE A 203 4.41 -17.89 14.79
N THR A 204 4.80 -19.09 15.21
CA THR A 204 5.20 -19.35 16.61
C THR A 204 6.49 -18.66 17.02
N ASN A 205 7.31 -18.24 16.06
CA ASN A 205 8.54 -17.49 16.30
C ASN A 205 8.32 -15.97 16.32
N LEU A 206 7.09 -15.50 16.01
CA LEU A 206 6.76 -14.09 16.10
C LEU A 206 6.74 -13.62 17.55
N THR A 207 7.62 -12.68 17.85
CA THR A 207 7.67 -12.02 19.17
C THR A 207 7.74 -10.51 18.95
N ILE A 208 7.09 -9.77 19.83
CA ILE A 208 7.18 -8.30 19.78
C ILE A 208 8.54 -7.90 20.33
N THR A 209 9.34 -7.30 19.47
CA THR A 209 10.65 -6.73 19.78
C THR A 209 10.68 -5.27 19.32
N ASN A 210 11.74 -4.54 19.67
CA ASN A 210 11.98 -3.18 19.16
C ASN A 210 12.77 -3.15 17.85
N GLN A 211 12.97 -4.30 17.21
CA GLN A 211 13.65 -4.43 15.93
C GLN A 211 12.66 -4.36 14.78
N LYS A 212 13.14 -4.00 13.61
CA LYS A 212 12.41 -4.20 12.36
C LYS A 212 12.24 -5.68 12.08
N ILE A 213 11.07 -6.06 11.59
CA ILE A 213 10.76 -7.47 11.32
C ILE A 213 10.31 -7.64 9.87
N LEU A 214 10.89 -8.61 9.19
CA LEU A 214 10.43 -9.10 7.89
C LEU A 214 9.94 -10.54 8.06
N VAL A 215 8.64 -10.71 7.93
CA VAL A 215 7.97 -12.01 8.07
C VAL A 215 7.53 -12.49 6.69
N ALA A 216 8.04 -13.62 6.25
CA ALA A 216 7.62 -14.24 5.01
C ALA A 216 7.19 -15.69 5.26
N PHE A 217 5.89 -15.93 5.25
CA PHE A 217 5.31 -17.28 5.37
C PHE A 217 5.33 -18.04 4.05
N GLU A 218 4.94 -19.30 4.07
CA GLU A 218 4.63 -20.04 2.84
C GLU A 218 3.38 -19.48 2.17
N GLN A 219 2.34 -19.23 2.97
CA GLN A 219 1.07 -18.66 2.52
C GLN A 219 0.36 -17.95 3.69
N ILE A 220 -0.46 -16.95 3.39
CA ILE A 220 -1.48 -16.44 4.31
C ILE A 220 -2.84 -16.84 3.76
N SER A 221 -3.60 -17.61 4.53
CA SER A 221 -4.79 -18.32 4.08
C SER A 221 -6.06 -17.77 4.74
N TYR A 222 -7.23 -18.10 4.18
CA TYR A 222 -8.51 -17.77 4.79
C TYR A 222 -9.03 -18.85 5.78
N HIS A 223 -8.48 -20.06 5.75
CA HIS A 223 -9.08 -21.19 6.49
C HIS A 223 -8.10 -22.02 7.31
N ASN A 224 -6.81 -21.76 7.24
CA ASN A 224 -5.81 -22.59 7.89
C ASN A 224 -4.88 -21.72 8.75
N ASN A 225 -5.19 -21.59 10.03
CA ASN A 225 -4.35 -20.85 10.97
C ASN A 225 -3.27 -21.79 11.54
N SER A 226 -2.29 -22.13 10.71
CA SER A 226 -1.12 -22.92 11.11
C SER A 226 0.13 -22.05 11.20
N ASP A 227 1.21 -22.65 11.68
CA ASP A 227 2.48 -21.95 11.91
C ASP A 227 3.09 -21.32 10.65
N THR A 228 2.97 -22.00 9.50
CA THR A 228 3.47 -21.51 8.20
C THR A 228 2.38 -20.93 7.30
N ASN A 229 1.11 -21.09 7.69
CA ASN A 229 -0.06 -20.60 6.94
C ASN A 229 -1.05 -19.92 7.89
N PRO A 230 -0.71 -18.76 8.48
CA PRO A 230 -1.63 -18.03 9.35
C PRO A 230 -2.78 -17.41 8.55
N THR A 231 -3.81 -16.92 9.25
CA THR A 231 -4.86 -16.11 8.65
C THR A 231 -4.47 -14.63 8.59
N LEU A 232 -5.11 -13.86 7.69
CA LEU A 232 -4.90 -12.41 7.64
C LEU A 232 -5.23 -11.75 8.98
N SER A 233 -6.31 -12.18 9.66
CA SER A 233 -6.68 -11.66 10.98
C SER A 233 -5.57 -11.89 12.02
N SER A 234 -4.95 -13.09 12.05
CA SER A 234 -3.89 -13.40 13.02
C SER A 234 -2.66 -12.51 12.84
N VAL A 235 -2.23 -12.32 11.58
CA VAL A 235 -1.05 -11.47 11.30
C VAL A 235 -1.37 -9.98 11.48
N THR A 236 -2.60 -9.58 11.21
CA THR A 236 -3.08 -8.21 11.47
C THR A 236 -3.13 -7.91 12.98
N GLU A 237 -3.55 -8.87 13.79
CA GLU A 237 -3.53 -8.74 15.25
C GLU A 237 -2.10 -8.60 15.78
N PHE A 238 -1.16 -9.41 15.29
CA PHE A 238 0.24 -9.28 15.63
C PHE A 238 0.78 -7.89 15.24
N ALA A 239 0.51 -7.43 14.02
CA ALA A 239 0.92 -6.11 13.54
C ALA A 239 0.38 -4.98 14.44
N TYR A 240 -0.89 -5.04 14.81
CA TYR A 240 -1.49 -4.10 15.76
C TYR A 240 -0.74 -4.07 17.09
N GLN A 241 -0.50 -5.23 17.70
CA GLN A 241 0.22 -5.31 18.97
C GLN A 241 1.66 -4.80 18.86
N TYR A 242 2.36 -5.09 17.75
CA TYR A 242 3.69 -4.59 17.46
C TYR A 242 3.72 -3.06 17.43
N PHE A 243 2.78 -2.43 16.71
CA PHE A 243 2.73 -0.98 16.60
C PHE A 243 2.27 -0.30 17.88
N GLU A 244 1.28 -0.83 18.61
CA GLU A 244 0.88 -0.29 19.91
C GLU A 244 2.02 -0.30 20.94
N THR A 245 2.90 -1.30 20.84
CA THR A 245 4.05 -1.43 21.75
C THR A 245 5.21 -0.50 21.37
N ASN A 246 5.55 -0.44 20.08
CA ASN A 246 6.77 0.22 19.62
C ASN A 246 6.53 1.66 19.13
N TYR A 247 5.32 2.00 18.68
CA TYR A 247 4.95 3.27 18.08
C TYR A 247 3.67 3.85 18.67
N PRO A 248 3.63 4.11 20.01
CA PRO A 248 2.42 4.58 20.67
C PRO A 248 1.96 5.97 20.20
N ASP A 249 2.88 6.76 19.62
CA ASP A 249 2.58 8.08 19.07
C ASP A 249 1.84 8.01 17.71
N GLY A 250 1.84 6.86 17.06
CA GLY A 250 1.08 6.60 15.84
C GLY A 250 1.83 5.79 14.79
N TYR A 251 1.07 5.35 13.76
CA TYR A 251 1.59 4.50 12.71
C TYR A 251 0.70 4.51 11.46
N PHE A 252 1.25 4.03 10.37
CA PHE A 252 0.55 3.69 9.14
C PHE A 252 0.69 2.19 8.85
N MET A 253 -0.41 1.55 8.51
CA MET A 253 -0.39 0.18 7.98
C MET A 253 -1.13 0.11 6.64
N MET A 254 -0.49 -0.45 5.62
CA MET A 254 -1.15 -0.96 4.43
C MET A 254 -1.40 -2.46 4.63
N ILE A 255 -2.65 -2.88 4.44
CA ILE A 255 -3.06 -4.28 4.61
C ILE A 255 -3.81 -4.73 3.37
N GLU A 256 -3.29 -5.75 2.69
CA GLU A 256 -3.80 -6.22 1.41
C GLU A 256 -4.42 -7.61 1.49
N GLY A 257 -5.61 -7.74 0.88
CA GLY A 257 -6.26 -9.00 0.56
C GLY A 257 -6.06 -9.37 -0.91
N ALA A 258 -4.86 -9.80 -1.29
CA ALA A 258 -4.45 -10.03 -2.68
C ALA A 258 -5.17 -11.20 -3.39
N HIS A 259 -5.72 -12.14 -2.62
CA HIS A 259 -6.31 -13.33 -3.23
C HIS A 259 -7.73 -13.12 -3.76
N ILE A 260 -8.37 -11.98 -3.50
CA ILE A 260 -9.65 -11.62 -4.12
C ILE A 260 -9.46 -11.52 -5.63
N ASP A 261 -8.41 -10.79 -6.08
CA ASP A 261 -8.01 -10.67 -7.47
C ASP A 261 -7.63 -12.01 -8.10
N LYS A 262 -6.70 -12.74 -7.47
CA LYS A 262 -6.19 -14.01 -8.01
C LYS A 262 -7.30 -15.04 -8.23
N ARG A 263 -8.28 -15.10 -7.32
CA ARG A 263 -9.43 -16.00 -7.48
C ARG A 263 -10.43 -15.49 -8.51
N SER A 264 -10.49 -14.18 -8.73
CA SER A 264 -11.30 -13.57 -9.79
C SER A 264 -10.70 -13.81 -11.17
N HIS A 265 -9.38 -13.77 -11.32
CA HIS A 265 -8.68 -14.20 -12.54
C HIS A 265 -8.97 -15.68 -12.89
N ASP A 266 -9.09 -16.55 -11.89
CA ASP A 266 -9.45 -17.94 -12.04
C ASP A 266 -10.97 -18.16 -12.24
N ASN A 267 -11.80 -17.10 -12.17
CA ASN A 267 -13.26 -17.18 -12.10
C ASN A 267 -13.75 -18.14 -11.00
N ASN A 268 -13.03 -18.21 -9.88
CA ASN A 268 -13.34 -19.08 -8.75
C ASN A 268 -14.09 -18.32 -7.66
N ILE A 269 -15.41 -18.21 -7.83
CA ILE A 269 -16.26 -17.39 -6.94
C ILE A 269 -16.26 -17.89 -5.50
N THR A 270 -16.26 -19.21 -5.29
CA THR A 270 -16.27 -19.79 -3.94
C THR A 270 -15.01 -19.42 -3.16
N SER A 271 -13.84 -19.48 -3.80
CA SER A 271 -12.59 -19.07 -3.15
C SER A 271 -12.54 -17.55 -2.97
N MET A 272 -12.98 -16.78 -3.95
CA MET A 272 -13.02 -15.32 -3.89
C MET A 272 -13.82 -14.82 -2.68
N VAL A 273 -15.07 -15.30 -2.51
CA VAL A 273 -15.90 -14.85 -1.39
C VAL A 273 -15.32 -15.25 -0.02
N ASN A 274 -14.61 -16.39 0.07
CA ASN A 274 -13.95 -16.78 1.31
C ASN A 274 -12.76 -15.87 1.64
N TYR A 275 -11.93 -15.47 0.64
CA TYR A 275 -10.83 -14.52 0.86
C TYR A 275 -11.35 -13.13 1.20
N LEU A 276 -12.42 -12.66 0.55
CA LEU A 276 -13.03 -11.38 0.88
C LEU A 276 -13.65 -11.40 2.30
N ASN A 277 -14.24 -12.52 2.70
CA ASN A 277 -14.74 -12.68 4.07
C ASN A 277 -13.59 -12.61 5.11
N ALA A 278 -12.46 -13.28 4.84
CA ALA A 278 -11.28 -13.20 5.71
C ALA A 278 -10.66 -11.79 5.74
N PHE A 279 -10.74 -11.05 4.65
CA PHE A 279 -10.37 -9.64 4.58
C PHE A 279 -11.28 -8.78 5.46
N ASP A 280 -12.60 -8.99 5.40
CA ASP A 280 -13.57 -8.33 6.28
C ASP A 280 -13.34 -8.65 7.76
N GLU A 281 -12.96 -9.88 8.09
CA GLU A 281 -12.64 -10.29 9.47
C GLU A 281 -11.44 -9.51 10.01
N ALA A 282 -10.39 -9.29 9.21
CA ALA A 282 -9.24 -8.49 9.60
C ALA A 282 -9.59 -7.00 9.77
N ILE A 283 -10.45 -6.45 8.90
CA ILE A 283 -10.97 -5.09 9.01
C ILE A 283 -11.76 -4.93 10.31
N ASN A 284 -12.70 -5.84 10.57
CA ASN A 284 -13.54 -5.81 11.76
C ASN A 284 -12.72 -5.90 13.06
N LEU A 285 -11.69 -6.73 13.07
CA LEU A 285 -10.76 -6.88 14.19
C LEU A 285 -10.09 -5.53 14.50
N LEU A 286 -9.43 -4.91 13.55
CA LEU A 286 -8.75 -3.62 13.75
C LEU A 286 -9.73 -2.49 14.07
N TYR A 287 -10.87 -2.42 13.39
CA TYR A 287 -11.89 -1.43 13.71
C TYR A 287 -12.34 -1.52 15.17
N ASN A 288 -12.56 -2.75 15.68
CA ASN A 288 -12.97 -2.95 17.08
C ASN A 288 -11.89 -2.53 18.08
N TYR A 289 -10.61 -2.68 17.74
CA TYR A 289 -9.51 -2.18 18.56
C TYR A 289 -9.41 -0.65 18.52
N LEU A 290 -9.50 -0.05 17.33
CA LEU A 290 -9.18 1.35 17.09
C LEU A 290 -10.36 2.34 17.29
N LYS A 291 -11.61 1.88 17.25
CA LYS A 291 -12.81 2.77 17.23
C LYS A 291 -12.96 3.72 18.44
N LYS A 292 -12.13 3.56 19.47
CA LYS A 292 -12.10 4.46 20.63
C LYS A 292 -10.87 5.38 20.65
N ASP A 293 -9.98 5.23 19.66
CA ASP A 293 -8.72 5.95 19.56
C ASP A 293 -8.81 7.11 18.53
N ASN A 294 -7.67 7.74 18.29
CA ASN A 294 -7.49 8.71 17.20
C ASN A 294 -7.09 7.95 15.93
N TYR A 295 -8.06 7.55 15.13
CA TYR A 295 -7.84 6.63 14.02
C TYR A 295 -8.41 7.13 12.69
N PHE A 296 -7.86 6.58 11.60
CA PHE A 296 -8.40 6.67 10.25
C PHE A 296 -8.25 5.31 9.57
N ILE A 297 -9.36 4.70 9.18
CA ILE A 297 -9.41 3.46 8.40
C ILE A 297 -10.08 3.76 7.08
N MET A 298 -9.41 3.43 5.98
CA MET A 298 -10.00 3.40 4.65
C MET A 298 -9.88 1.99 4.08
N VAL A 299 -10.97 1.50 3.52
CA VAL A 299 -11.04 0.25 2.76
C VAL A 299 -11.33 0.62 1.32
N THR A 300 -10.53 0.11 0.37
CA THR A 300 -10.74 0.30 -1.06
C THR A 300 -10.13 -0.86 -1.85
N ALA A 301 -10.06 -0.72 -3.16
CA ALA A 301 -9.35 -1.61 -4.07
C ALA A 301 -8.43 -0.82 -4.99
N ASP A 302 -7.55 -1.51 -5.67
CA ASP A 302 -6.67 -0.97 -6.70
C ASP A 302 -7.33 -0.99 -8.09
N HIS A 303 -8.15 -2.00 -8.39
CA HIS A 303 -8.98 -2.16 -9.59
C HIS A 303 -10.09 -3.19 -9.35
N GLU A 304 -10.91 -3.44 -10.37
CA GLU A 304 -11.87 -4.55 -10.40
C GLU A 304 -11.34 -5.66 -11.32
N THR A 305 -11.58 -6.92 -10.96
CA THR A 305 -11.14 -8.10 -11.72
C THR A 305 -12.29 -9.05 -12.02
N GLY A 306 -12.27 -9.61 -13.25
CA GLY A 306 -13.16 -10.67 -13.68
C GLY A 306 -14.49 -10.18 -14.25
N HIS A 307 -14.74 -8.86 -14.25
CA HIS A 307 -16.03 -8.31 -14.68
C HIS A 307 -17.18 -9.08 -14.03
N LEU A 308 -17.13 -9.19 -12.69
CA LEU A 308 -18.15 -9.90 -11.94
C LEU A 308 -19.48 -9.13 -12.07
N ASP A 309 -20.56 -9.88 -12.38
CA ASP A 309 -21.89 -9.32 -12.59
C ASP A 309 -22.82 -9.91 -11.52
N TYR A 310 -23.26 -9.04 -10.60
CA TYR A 310 -24.19 -9.37 -9.52
C TYR A 310 -25.50 -8.63 -9.73
N GLN A 311 -26.60 -9.36 -9.86
CA GLN A 311 -27.94 -8.83 -10.15
C GLN A 311 -28.93 -9.04 -8.99
N GLY A 312 -28.44 -9.42 -7.80
CA GLY A 312 -29.25 -9.73 -6.63
C GLY A 312 -29.43 -11.23 -6.39
N GLU A 313 -28.48 -12.03 -6.87
CA GLU A 313 -28.49 -13.49 -6.70
C GLU A 313 -28.52 -13.89 -5.23
N THR A 314 -29.32 -14.91 -4.94
CA THR A 314 -29.28 -15.62 -3.66
C THR A 314 -28.08 -16.54 -3.58
N LYS A 315 -27.73 -17.00 -2.39
CA LYS A 315 -26.60 -17.92 -2.16
C LYS A 315 -26.58 -19.13 -3.10
N SER A 316 -27.75 -19.72 -3.40
CA SER A 316 -27.87 -20.88 -4.26
C SER A 316 -27.71 -20.58 -5.75
N GLU A 317 -27.81 -19.35 -6.15
CA GLU A 317 -27.66 -18.87 -7.54
C GLU A 317 -26.24 -18.38 -7.83
N ILE A 318 -25.45 -18.10 -6.78
CA ILE A 318 -24.04 -17.66 -6.93
C ILE A 318 -23.21 -18.80 -7.52
N ASN A 319 -22.59 -18.51 -8.66
CA ASN A 319 -21.76 -19.48 -9.38
C ASN A 319 -20.73 -18.77 -10.28
N ASN A 320 -19.77 -19.53 -10.82
CA ASN A 320 -18.67 -19.01 -11.61
C ASN A 320 -19.08 -18.33 -12.93
N GLN A 321 -20.30 -18.58 -13.45
CA GLN A 321 -20.78 -17.95 -14.69
C GLN A 321 -21.13 -16.46 -14.50
N MET A 322 -21.14 -15.97 -13.28
CA MET A 322 -21.29 -14.54 -12.98
C MET A 322 -20.07 -13.74 -13.44
N TYR A 323 -18.89 -14.34 -13.54
CA TYR A 323 -17.73 -13.72 -14.17
C TYR A 323 -17.89 -13.64 -15.69
N LYS A 324 -17.55 -12.47 -16.26
CA LYS A 324 -17.61 -12.22 -17.71
C LYS A 324 -16.24 -12.07 -18.34
N SER A 325 -15.19 -12.07 -17.54
CA SER A 325 -13.79 -11.92 -17.95
C SER A 325 -12.88 -12.69 -16.98
N THR A 326 -11.62 -12.84 -17.35
CA THR A 326 -10.52 -13.24 -16.47
C THR A 326 -9.50 -12.12 -16.29
N SER A 327 -9.84 -10.91 -16.69
CA SER A 327 -8.92 -9.76 -16.70
C SER A 327 -9.47 -8.62 -15.85
N HIS A 328 -8.61 -7.65 -15.54
CA HIS A 328 -9.04 -6.41 -14.90
C HIS A 328 -10.04 -5.65 -15.77
N THR A 329 -10.82 -4.79 -15.14
CA THR A 329 -11.71 -3.85 -15.82
C THR A 329 -11.42 -2.41 -15.39
N SER A 330 -11.95 -1.45 -16.15
CA SER A 330 -11.85 -0.02 -15.82
C SER A 330 -13.04 0.47 -14.98
N ARG A 331 -13.75 -0.43 -14.30
CA ARG A 331 -14.81 -0.06 -13.36
C ARG A 331 -14.24 0.68 -12.17
N ASP A 332 -14.94 1.69 -11.70
CA ASP A 332 -14.66 2.32 -10.43
C ASP A 332 -14.82 1.30 -9.29
N VAL A 333 -13.98 1.40 -8.28
CA VAL A 333 -14.01 0.52 -7.11
C VAL A 333 -14.56 1.25 -5.89
N PRO A 334 -15.22 0.56 -4.95
CA PRO A 334 -15.79 1.21 -3.79
C PRO A 334 -14.70 1.66 -2.80
N TYR A 335 -14.98 2.73 -2.05
CA TYR A 335 -14.27 3.03 -0.83
C TYR A 335 -15.21 3.17 0.36
N TYR A 336 -14.67 2.87 1.55
CA TYR A 336 -15.36 2.98 2.82
C TYR A 336 -14.40 3.59 3.85
N ILE A 337 -14.85 4.63 4.59
CA ILE A 337 -14.02 5.31 5.59
C ILE A 337 -14.71 5.32 6.93
N SER A 338 -13.97 4.94 7.98
CA SER A 338 -14.31 5.15 9.37
C SER A 338 -13.16 5.86 10.08
N THR A 339 -13.45 6.87 10.90
CA THR A 339 -12.43 7.73 11.50
C THR A 339 -12.94 8.49 12.71
N SER A 340 -12.02 8.91 13.58
CA SER A 340 -12.23 9.88 14.64
C SER A 340 -12.21 11.34 14.16
N LEU A 341 -11.72 11.62 12.95
CA LEU A 341 -11.69 12.96 12.37
C LEU A 341 -13.09 13.50 12.11
N LYS A 342 -13.19 14.82 12.05
CA LYS A 342 -14.42 15.56 11.73
C LYS A 342 -14.20 16.40 10.48
N ASP A 343 -15.30 16.93 9.93
CA ASP A 343 -15.29 17.83 8.77
C ASP A 343 -14.76 17.18 7.48
N LEU A 344 -15.10 15.89 7.25
CA LEU A 344 -14.71 15.10 6.07
C LEU A 344 -15.49 15.44 4.79
N LYS A 345 -16.26 16.52 4.80
CA LYS A 345 -17.18 16.92 3.69
C LYS A 345 -16.49 17.20 2.37
N ASP A 346 -15.18 17.44 2.38
CA ASP A 346 -14.41 17.69 1.16
C ASP A 346 -14.04 16.40 0.42
N ILE A 347 -14.23 15.23 1.05
CA ILE A 347 -14.11 13.94 0.37
C ILE A 347 -15.39 13.71 -0.43
N THR A 348 -15.27 13.84 -1.74
CA THR A 348 -16.40 13.69 -2.67
C THR A 348 -16.79 12.21 -2.84
N PRO A 349 -18.04 11.90 -3.24
CA PRO A 349 -18.46 10.52 -3.48
C PRO A 349 -17.65 9.78 -4.56
N ILE A 350 -16.96 10.49 -5.43
CA ILE A 350 -16.03 9.92 -6.41
C ILE A 350 -14.70 10.66 -6.28
N ILE A 351 -13.63 9.90 -6.03
CA ILE A 351 -12.26 10.38 -5.94
C ILE A 351 -11.37 9.62 -6.94
N ASP A 352 -10.26 10.22 -7.33
CA ASP A 352 -9.22 9.53 -8.10
C ASP A 352 -8.30 8.72 -7.16
N ASN A 353 -7.70 7.61 -7.60
CA ASN A 353 -6.83 6.80 -6.75
C ASN A 353 -5.60 7.59 -6.23
N THR A 354 -5.16 8.62 -6.93
CA THR A 354 -4.10 9.54 -6.45
C THR A 354 -4.55 10.38 -5.24
N GLU A 355 -5.85 10.54 -5.05
CA GLU A 355 -6.41 11.30 -3.92
C GLU A 355 -6.37 10.52 -2.61
N VAL A 356 -6.25 9.19 -2.65
CA VAL A 356 -6.03 8.37 -1.46
C VAL A 356 -4.73 8.81 -0.76
N PHE A 357 -3.64 8.95 -1.50
CA PHE A 357 -2.42 9.55 -0.98
C PHE A 357 -2.68 10.94 -0.36
N GLN A 358 -3.42 11.81 -1.04
CA GLN A 358 -3.67 13.18 -0.57
C GLN A 358 -4.46 13.21 0.74
N ILE A 359 -5.35 12.26 0.96
CA ILE A 359 -6.08 12.10 2.22
C ILE A 359 -5.10 11.80 3.36
N TYR A 360 -4.30 10.74 3.24
CA TYR A 360 -3.32 10.35 4.26
C TYR A 360 -2.22 11.41 4.45
N TYR A 361 -1.77 12.03 3.36
CA TYR A 361 -0.80 13.13 3.44
C TYR A 361 -1.34 14.33 4.20
N THR A 362 -2.63 14.66 4.04
CA THR A 362 -3.29 15.72 4.81
C THR A 362 -3.37 15.35 6.29
N ILE A 363 -3.68 14.11 6.61
CA ILE A 363 -3.75 13.62 7.99
C ILE A 363 -2.39 13.75 8.66
N ILE A 364 -1.33 13.20 8.04
CA ILE A 364 0.02 13.20 8.63
C ILE A 364 0.61 14.61 8.79
N LYS A 365 0.14 15.59 8.05
CA LYS A 365 0.55 16.99 8.23
C LYS A 365 0.02 17.60 9.52
N ASN A 366 -1.04 17.07 10.08
CA ASN A 366 -1.69 17.55 11.29
C ASN A 366 -1.27 16.75 12.54
N VAL A 367 -0.48 15.68 12.37
CA VAL A 367 0.19 14.88 13.44
C VAL A 367 1.68 15.36 13.68
#